data_fdf5e3e9e65e13ca99c5d58a061441f0
#
_entry.id   fdf5e3e9e65e13ca99c5d58a061441f0
#
_cell.length_a   1.000
_cell.length_b   1.000
_cell.length_c   1.000
_cell.angle_alpha   90.00
_cell.angle_beta   90.00
_cell.angle_gamma   90.00
#
_symmetry.space_group_name_H-M   'P 1'
#
loop_
_entity.id
_entity.type
_entity.pdbx_description
1 polymer ?
#
loop_
_entity_poly.entity_id
_entity_poly.type
_entity_poly.pdbx_seq_one_letter_code
_entity_poly.pdbx_strand_id
1 'polypeptide(L)'
;APLRISQKTDRHWRGAGCIMISDSVRAVILGIVEGVTEFLPVSSTGHLLLADRFFDLGDGPFWKSFIVLIQLGAILAILALYFERLLRVAVGMFTDPAARRFVLGVLVAFLPAAVIGAAGGSYIKSYLFNPWVVCFTLIVGGAILLWVDQLDLRPVFHDAMALPLPICLGIGIAQCVAMIPGVSRSGATIVSAMLFGADKRAAAEFSFFLAIPTMFGAFVYDLYKSRGDMSFDN
;
A
#
# COMPACT_ATOMS: atom_id res chain seq x y z
N ALA A 1 43.13 -15.67 4.97
CA ALA A 1 42.26 -16.55 5.78
C ALA A 1 41.00 -15.77 6.13
N PRO A 2 39.81 -16.11 5.63
CA PRO A 2 38.58 -15.44 6.02
C PRO A 2 38.08 -16.01 7.38
N LEU A 3 37.79 -15.10 8.30
CA LEU A 3 37.18 -15.39 9.60
C LEU A 3 35.81 -16.05 9.41
N ARG A 4 35.70 -17.32 9.78
CA ARG A 4 34.42 -18.01 9.98
C ARG A 4 33.75 -17.41 11.22
N ILE A 5 32.80 -16.53 11.02
CA ILE A 5 31.86 -16.13 12.08
C ILE A 5 30.88 -17.29 12.28
N SER A 6 30.94 -17.87 13.47
CA SER A 6 30.20 -19.03 13.94
C SER A 6 28.68 -18.76 13.91
N GLN A 7 27.96 -19.47 13.04
CA GLN A 7 26.49 -19.61 13.07
C GLN A 7 26.04 -20.50 14.25
N LYS A 8 26.25 -20.09 15.49
CA LYS A 8 25.97 -20.95 16.65
C LYS A 8 25.21 -20.26 17.81
N THR A 9 24.36 -19.26 17.53
CA THR A 9 23.61 -18.59 18.61
C THR A 9 22.09 -18.50 18.45
N ASP A 10 21.48 -19.02 17.37
CA ASP A 10 20.03 -18.81 17.15
C ASP A 10 19.13 -20.02 17.50
N ARG A 11 19.59 -20.97 18.31
CA ARG A 11 18.81 -22.17 18.68
C ARG A 11 18.21 -22.14 20.08
N HIS A 12 18.19 -21.03 20.78
CA HIS A 12 17.80 -21.05 22.23
C HIS A 12 16.38 -20.55 22.56
N TRP A 13 15.57 -20.14 21.55
CA TRP A 13 14.19 -19.69 21.79
C TRP A 13 13.11 -20.67 21.32
N ARG A 14 13.46 -21.92 20.98
CA ARG A 14 12.50 -22.97 20.56
C ARG A 14 11.88 -23.74 21.72
N GLY A 15 11.53 -23.08 22.80
CA GLY A 15 11.08 -23.77 24.01
C GLY A 15 9.96 -23.10 24.77
N ALA A 16 8.90 -22.62 24.11
CA ALA A 16 7.62 -22.37 24.78
C ALA A 16 6.50 -22.32 23.73
N GLY A 17 5.78 -23.45 23.55
CA GLY A 17 4.42 -23.44 23.02
C GLY A 17 4.23 -22.89 21.60
N CYS A 18 5.06 -23.30 20.63
CA CYS A 18 4.76 -23.02 19.23
C CYS A 18 3.49 -23.81 18.86
N ILE A 19 2.34 -23.12 18.88
CA ILE A 19 1.12 -23.66 18.30
C ILE A 19 1.47 -23.93 16.82
N MET A 20 1.48 -25.19 16.43
CA MET A 20 1.72 -25.61 15.05
C MET A 20 0.52 -25.18 14.19
N ILE A 21 0.46 -23.88 13.88
CA ILE A 21 -0.55 -23.34 12.98
C ILE A 21 -0.17 -23.80 11.57
N SER A 22 -1.11 -24.47 10.88
CA SER A 22 -0.88 -24.92 9.50
C SER A 22 -0.65 -23.73 8.56
N ASP A 23 0.10 -23.93 7.49
CA ASP A 23 0.38 -22.89 6.51
C ASP A 23 -0.90 -22.34 5.87
N SER A 24 -1.93 -23.17 5.72
CA SER A 24 -3.25 -22.73 5.25
C SER A 24 -3.89 -21.71 6.21
N VAL A 25 -3.80 -21.92 7.52
CA VAL A 25 -4.33 -20.97 8.51
C VAL A 25 -3.50 -19.67 8.53
N ARG A 26 -2.17 -19.77 8.43
CA ARG A 26 -1.30 -18.59 8.30
C ARG A 26 -1.67 -17.79 7.06
N ALA A 27 -1.87 -18.44 5.92
CA ALA A 27 -2.28 -17.80 4.67
C ALA A 27 -3.62 -17.06 4.80
N VAL A 28 -4.62 -17.68 5.44
CA VAL A 28 -5.93 -17.06 5.70
C VAL A 28 -5.78 -15.82 6.58
N ILE A 29 -5.01 -15.92 7.67
CA ILE A 29 -4.80 -14.79 8.58
C ILE A 29 -4.10 -13.63 7.84
N LEU A 30 -3.04 -13.92 7.08
CA LEU A 30 -2.34 -12.89 6.29
C LEU A 30 -3.26 -12.24 5.26
N GLY A 31 -4.10 -13.01 4.58
CA GLY A 31 -5.09 -12.48 3.63
C GLY A 31 -6.12 -11.57 4.30
N ILE A 32 -6.59 -11.92 5.51
CA ILE A 32 -7.50 -11.06 6.30
C ILE A 32 -6.78 -9.79 6.74
N VAL A 33 -5.56 -9.91 7.27
CA VAL A 33 -4.74 -8.75 7.68
C VAL A 33 -4.56 -7.79 6.52
N GLU A 34 -4.13 -8.29 5.35
CA GLU A 34 -3.97 -7.47 4.15
C GLU A 34 -5.28 -6.82 3.72
N GLY A 35 -6.36 -7.61 3.57
CA GLY A 35 -7.66 -7.13 3.10
C GLY A 35 -8.27 -6.05 4.00
N VAL A 36 -8.03 -6.11 5.32
CA VAL A 36 -8.51 -5.09 6.26
C VAL A 36 -7.58 -3.86 6.29
N THR A 37 -6.26 -4.08 6.36
CA THR A 37 -5.30 -2.99 6.62
C THR A 37 -4.89 -2.23 5.37
N GLU A 38 -5.12 -2.76 4.16
CA GLU A 38 -4.79 -2.06 2.91
C GLU A 38 -5.67 -0.82 2.69
N PHE A 39 -6.95 -0.91 3.04
CA PHE A 39 -7.91 0.19 2.85
C PHE A 39 -7.99 1.13 4.04
N LEU A 40 -7.76 0.62 5.22
CA LEU A 40 -7.65 1.44 6.42
C LEU A 40 -6.32 2.21 6.42
N PRO A 41 -6.28 3.42 6.99
CA PRO A 41 -5.07 4.24 6.99
C PRO A 41 -4.02 3.77 8.03
N VAL A 42 -3.76 2.45 8.14
CA VAL A 42 -2.96 1.84 9.21
C VAL A 42 -1.71 1.09 8.73
N SER A 43 -1.40 1.12 7.44
CA SER A 43 -0.25 0.45 6.80
C SER A 43 -0.31 -1.08 6.81
N SER A 44 -0.77 -1.68 5.72
CA SER A 44 -0.76 -3.13 5.51
C SER A 44 0.65 -3.72 5.57
N THR A 45 1.63 -3.05 4.96
CA THR A 45 3.05 -3.48 5.00
C THR A 45 3.58 -3.61 6.44
N GLY A 46 3.24 -2.65 7.32
CA GLY A 46 3.62 -2.72 8.74
C GLY A 46 3.00 -3.91 9.44
N HIS A 47 1.71 -4.16 9.23
CA HIS A 47 1.00 -5.29 9.84
C HIS A 47 1.46 -6.64 9.29
N LEU A 48 1.71 -6.75 7.98
CA LEU A 48 2.26 -7.97 7.39
C LEU A 48 3.66 -8.28 7.90
N LEU A 49 4.52 -7.26 8.09
CA LEU A 49 5.85 -7.45 8.67
C LEU A 49 5.78 -7.97 10.12
N LEU A 50 4.83 -7.46 10.92
CA LEU A 50 4.60 -7.95 12.27
C LEU A 50 4.07 -9.39 12.25
N ALA A 51 3.13 -9.70 11.37
CA ALA A 51 2.59 -11.04 11.21
C ALA A 51 3.65 -12.04 10.73
N ASP A 52 4.51 -11.64 9.78
CA ASP A 52 5.65 -12.44 9.31
C ASP A 52 6.57 -12.83 10.48
N ARG A 53 6.93 -11.87 11.32
CA ARG A 53 7.74 -12.12 12.52
C ARG A 53 7.04 -12.96 13.55
N PHE A 54 5.73 -12.77 13.76
CA PHE A 54 4.94 -13.53 14.73
C PHE A 54 4.80 -15.01 14.32
N PHE A 55 4.60 -15.26 13.03
CA PHE A 55 4.42 -16.62 12.51
C PHE A 55 5.74 -17.31 12.14
N ASP A 56 6.87 -16.60 12.19
CA ASP A 56 8.18 -17.11 11.75
C ASP A 56 8.09 -17.74 10.34
N LEU A 57 7.57 -16.97 9.38
CA LEU A 57 7.31 -17.48 8.02
C LEU A 57 8.60 -17.80 7.25
N GLY A 58 9.72 -17.23 7.69
CA GLY A 58 11.03 -17.42 7.09
C GLY A 58 11.20 -16.71 5.73
N ASP A 59 12.41 -16.77 5.20
CA ASP A 59 12.79 -16.11 3.94
C ASP A 59 12.41 -16.89 2.68
N GLY A 60 11.52 -17.86 2.80
CA GLY A 60 11.11 -18.74 1.69
C GLY A 60 10.47 -17.98 0.52
N PRO A 61 10.71 -18.39 -0.74
CA PRO A 61 10.15 -17.75 -1.92
C PRO A 61 8.63 -17.84 -1.94
N PHE A 62 8.04 -18.86 -1.34
CA PHE A 62 6.59 -19.04 -1.26
C PHE A 62 5.90 -17.87 -0.53
N TRP A 63 6.33 -17.53 0.68
CA TRP A 63 5.70 -16.47 1.47
C TRP A 63 5.90 -15.09 0.86
N LYS A 64 7.06 -14.83 0.25
CA LYS A 64 7.31 -13.58 -0.50
C LYS A 64 6.34 -13.42 -1.67
N SER A 65 6.15 -14.47 -2.46
CA SER A 65 5.19 -14.47 -3.57
C SER A 65 3.75 -14.39 -3.07
N PHE A 66 3.42 -15.06 -1.97
CA PHE A 66 2.08 -15.04 -1.38
C PHE A 66 1.69 -13.64 -0.91
N ILE A 67 2.58 -12.92 -0.23
CA ILE A 67 2.34 -11.52 0.19
C ILE A 67 2.02 -10.62 -1.02
N VAL A 68 2.73 -10.79 -2.13
CA VAL A 68 2.43 -10.04 -3.37
C VAL A 68 1.06 -10.42 -3.94
N LEU A 69 0.70 -11.70 -3.89
CA LEU A 69 -0.59 -12.19 -4.41
C LEU A 69 -1.79 -11.69 -3.59
N ILE A 70 -1.69 -11.60 -2.27
CA ILE A 70 -2.78 -11.07 -1.44
C ILE A 70 -3.00 -9.57 -1.65
N GLN A 71 -1.95 -8.81 -1.99
CA GLN A 71 -2.08 -7.41 -2.42
C GLN A 71 -2.88 -7.28 -3.72
N LEU A 72 -2.68 -8.19 -4.68
CA LEU A 72 -3.54 -8.26 -5.87
C LEU A 72 -4.99 -8.58 -5.50
N GLY A 73 -5.21 -9.44 -4.51
CA GLY A 73 -6.54 -9.73 -3.96
C GLY A 73 -7.25 -8.47 -3.46
N ALA A 74 -6.53 -7.59 -2.78
CA ALA A 74 -7.06 -6.30 -2.33
C ALA A 74 -7.46 -5.40 -3.53
N ILE A 75 -6.65 -5.33 -4.59
CA ILE A 75 -7.01 -4.60 -5.82
C ILE A 75 -8.28 -5.17 -6.45
N LEU A 76 -8.38 -6.49 -6.56
CA LEU A 76 -9.56 -7.17 -7.12
C LEU A 76 -10.82 -6.88 -6.29
N ALA A 77 -10.70 -6.76 -4.96
CA ALA A 77 -11.81 -6.39 -4.09
C ALA A 77 -12.34 -4.96 -4.41
N ILE A 78 -11.44 -3.98 -4.64
CA ILE A 78 -11.86 -2.63 -5.09
C ILE A 78 -12.54 -2.71 -6.46
N LEU A 79 -11.95 -3.44 -7.40
CA LEU A 79 -12.51 -3.58 -8.74
C LEU A 79 -13.91 -4.21 -8.70
N ALA A 80 -14.12 -5.20 -7.83
CA ALA A 80 -15.43 -5.84 -7.65
C ALA A 80 -16.44 -4.90 -6.97
N LEU A 81 -16.03 -4.22 -5.87
CA LEU A 81 -16.91 -3.35 -5.10
C LEU A 81 -17.35 -2.11 -5.90
N TYR A 82 -16.43 -1.53 -6.64
CA TYR A 82 -16.68 -0.32 -7.44
C TYR A 82 -16.90 -0.60 -8.92
N PHE A 83 -17.18 -1.86 -9.30
CA PHE A 83 -17.28 -2.29 -10.69
C PHE A 83 -18.22 -1.43 -11.53
N GLU A 84 -19.44 -1.20 -11.07
CA GLU A 84 -20.42 -0.38 -11.78
C GLU A 84 -19.97 1.08 -11.95
N ARG A 85 -19.33 1.63 -10.91
CA ARG A 85 -18.82 3.00 -10.96
C ARG A 85 -17.61 3.11 -11.89
N LEU A 86 -16.69 2.15 -11.84
CA LEU A 86 -15.56 2.06 -12.75
C LEU A 86 -16.02 1.91 -14.20
N LEU A 87 -17.00 1.06 -14.45
CA LEU A 87 -17.57 0.88 -15.78
C LEU A 87 -18.24 2.17 -16.29
N ARG A 88 -19.03 2.85 -15.45
CA ARG A 88 -19.61 4.16 -15.80
C ARG A 88 -18.55 5.22 -16.12
N VAL A 89 -17.49 5.28 -15.34
CA VAL A 89 -16.38 6.21 -15.57
C VAL A 89 -15.65 5.85 -16.87
N ALA A 90 -15.37 4.56 -17.11
CA ALA A 90 -14.69 4.10 -18.32
C ALA A 90 -15.50 4.38 -19.59
N VAL A 91 -16.81 4.11 -19.59
CA VAL A 91 -17.69 4.43 -20.71
C VAL A 91 -17.86 5.95 -20.86
N GLY A 92 -18.04 6.64 -19.72
CA GLY A 92 -18.19 8.09 -19.67
C GLY A 92 -16.98 8.87 -20.18
N MET A 93 -15.78 8.29 -20.15
CA MET A 93 -14.56 8.94 -20.65
C MET A 93 -14.71 9.49 -22.08
N PHE A 94 -15.55 8.87 -22.92
CA PHE A 94 -15.74 9.27 -24.30
C PHE A 94 -16.77 10.39 -24.47
N THR A 95 -17.71 10.52 -23.54
CA THR A 95 -18.89 11.41 -23.67
C THR A 95 -19.05 12.43 -22.55
N ASP A 96 -18.56 12.15 -21.35
CA ASP A 96 -18.74 12.97 -20.16
C ASP A 96 -17.44 13.71 -19.75
N PRO A 97 -17.39 15.04 -19.78
CA PRO A 97 -16.25 15.82 -19.31
C PRO A 97 -15.90 15.59 -17.83
N ALA A 98 -16.89 15.25 -16.97
CA ALA A 98 -16.64 14.99 -15.56
C ALA A 98 -15.88 13.67 -15.38
N ALA A 99 -16.27 12.60 -16.09
CA ALA A 99 -15.56 11.33 -16.09
C ALA A 99 -14.11 11.49 -16.60
N ARG A 100 -13.90 12.24 -17.67
CA ARG A 100 -12.55 12.54 -18.18
C ARG A 100 -11.70 13.29 -17.16
N ARG A 101 -12.25 14.31 -16.50
CA ARG A 101 -11.55 15.08 -15.46
C ARG A 101 -11.16 14.19 -14.29
N PHE A 102 -12.05 13.31 -13.86
CA PHE A 102 -11.78 12.37 -12.78
C PHE A 102 -10.63 11.41 -13.11
N VAL A 103 -10.68 10.76 -14.28
CA VAL A 103 -9.61 9.86 -14.72
C VAL A 103 -8.28 10.61 -14.84
N LEU A 104 -8.30 11.80 -15.43
CA LEU A 104 -7.11 12.66 -15.49
C LEU A 104 -6.60 13.02 -14.10
N GLY A 105 -7.49 13.33 -13.14
CA GLY A 105 -7.15 13.59 -11.74
C GLY A 105 -6.44 12.41 -11.08
N VAL A 106 -6.96 11.19 -11.26
CA VAL A 106 -6.34 9.96 -10.76
C VAL A 106 -4.96 9.73 -11.40
N LEU A 107 -4.83 9.92 -12.70
CA LEU A 107 -3.55 9.78 -13.40
C LEU A 107 -2.53 10.83 -12.95
N VAL A 108 -2.94 12.08 -12.79
CA VAL A 108 -2.10 13.18 -12.28
C VAL A 108 -1.64 12.89 -10.85
N ALA A 109 -2.52 12.35 -9.99
CA ALA A 109 -2.16 11.93 -8.65
C ALA A 109 -1.22 10.71 -8.63
N PHE A 110 -1.31 9.82 -9.61
CA PHE A 110 -0.42 8.66 -9.73
C PHE A 110 1.01 9.03 -10.16
N LEU A 111 1.16 10.02 -11.06
CA LEU A 111 2.43 10.36 -11.69
C LEU A 111 3.59 10.62 -10.73
N PRO A 112 3.48 11.45 -9.66
CA PRO A 112 4.61 11.70 -8.75
C PRO A 112 5.18 10.41 -8.15
N ALA A 113 4.29 9.53 -7.68
CA ALA A 113 4.69 8.25 -7.10
C ALA A 113 5.30 7.30 -8.13
N ALA A 114 4.78 7.28 -9.36
CA ALA A 114 5.34 6.48 -10.46
C ALA A 114 6.77 6.92 -10.82
N VAL A 115 6.99 8.24 -10.96
CA VAL A 115 8.30 8.80 -11.31
C VAL A 115 9.32 8.54 -10.20
N ILE A 116 8.99 8.86 -8.94
CA ILE A 116 9.90 8.69 -7.81
C ILE A 116 10.16 7.19 -7.55
N GLY A 117 9.12 6.35 -7.65
CA GLY A 117 9.24 4.89 -7.48
C GLY A 117 10.12 4.25 -8.53
N ALA A 118 9.97 4.65 -9.80
CA ALA A 118 10.80 4.13 -10.89
C ALA A 118 12.26 4.60 -10.77
N ALA A 119 12.50 5.86 -10.40
CA ALA A 119 13.84 6.44 -10.31
C ALA A 119 14.58 6.05 -9.03
N GLY A 120 13.88 5.98 -7.88
CA GLY A 120 14.49 5.85 -6.55
C GLY A 120 14.07 4.62 -5.74
N GLY A 121 13.15 3.79 -6.24
CA GLY A 121 12.56 2.68 -5.48
C GLY A 121 13.58 1.69 -4.92
N SER A 122 14.67 1.40 -5.65
CA SER A 122 15.74 0.52 -5.17
C SER A 122 16.51 1.11 -4.00
N TYR A 123 16.82 2.40 -4.03
CA TYR A 123 17.49 3.12 -2.93
C TYR A 123 16.58 3.19 -1.70
N ILE A 124 15.31 3.51 -1.89
CA ILE A 124 14.33 3.56 -0.80
C ILE A 124 14.23 2.18 -0.10
N LYS A 125 14.09 1.10 -0.88
CA LYS A 125 14.04 -0.26 -0.35
C LYS A 125 15.33 -0.63 0.40
N SER A 126 16.51 -0.28 -0.08
CA SER A 126 17.78 -0.69 0.54
C SER A 126 18.10 0.02 1.85
N TYR A 127 17.71 1.30 2.01
CA TYR A 127 18.04 2.10 3.19
C TYR A 127 16.93 2.17 4.22
N LEU A 128 15.67 2.16 3.79
CA LEU A 128 14.53 2.40 4.68
C LEU A 128 13.80 1.12 5.10
N PHE A 129 14.03 -0.03 4.45
CA PHE A 129 13.35 -1.30 4.79
C PHE A 129 13.97 -1.90 6.06
N ASN A 130 13.74 -1.24 7.19
CA ASN A 130 14.24 -1.60 8.51
C ASN A 130 13.06 -1.64 9.49
N PRO A 131 12.93 -2.66 10.37
CA PRO A 131 11.86 -2.76 11.36
C PRO A 131 11.72 -1.51 12.25
N TRP A 132 12.81 -0.86 12.62
CA TRP A 132 12.80 0.37 13.41
C TRP A 132 12.14 1.54 12.68
N VAL A 133 12.41 1.68 11.38
CA VAL A 133 11.77 2.68 10.53
C VAL A 133 10.28 2.41 10.47
N VAL A 134 9.87 1.16 10.28
CA VAL A 134 8.46 0.77 10.24
C VAL A 134 7.75 1.08 11.56
N CYS A 135 8.34 0.73 12.71
CA CYS A 135 7.76 1.05 14.01
C CYS A 135 7.61 2.55 14.21
N PHE A 136 8.66 3.32 13.87
CA PHE A 136 8.63 4.79 14.00
C PHE A 136 7.54 5.40 13.10
N THR A 137 7.46 4.99 11.84
CA THR A 137 6.48 5.53 10.89
C THR A 137 5.05 5.14 11.26
N LEU A 138 4.81 3.96 11.82
CA LEU A 138 3.50 3.55 12.35
C LEU A 138 3.07 4.45 13.52
N ILE A 139 3.98 4.73 14.46
CA ILE A 139 3.70 5.62 15.61
C ILE A 139 3.39 7.04 15.13
N VAL A 140 4.26 7.58 14.26
CA VAL A 140 4.07 8.94 13.71
C VAL A 140 2.79 9.02 12.88
N GLY A 141 2.54 8.01 12.04
CA GLY A 141 1.33 7.93 11.23
C GLY A 141 0.06 7.88 12.08
N GLY A 142 0.06 7.06 13.16
CA GLY A 142 -1.04 7.00 14.12
C GLY A 142 -1.27 8.34 14.83
N ALA A 143 -0.20 9.01 15.26
CA ALA A 143 -0.28 10.35 15.88
C ALA A 143 -0.86 11.39 14.91
N ILE A 144 -0.46 11.37 13.62
CA ILE A 144 -1.02 12.25 12.58
C ILE A 144 -2.52 11.97 12.38
N LEU A 145 -2.93 10.71 12.34
CA LEU A 145 -4.36 10.36 12.19
C LEU A 145 -5.19 10.88 13.36
N LEU A 146 -4.72 10.69 14.59
CA LEU A 146 -5.38 11.21 15.78
C LEU A 146 -5.46 12.74 15.78
N TRP A 147 -4.40 13.40 15.35
CA TRP A 147 -4.38 14.85 15.23
C TRP A 147 -5.38 15.35 14.17
N VAL A 148 -5.38 14.75 12.98
CA VAL A 148 -6.30 15.14 11.90
C VAL A 148 -7.76 14.88 12.25
N ASP A 149 -8.05 13.82 13.02
CA ASP A 149 -9.42 13.52 13.47
C ASP A 149 -9.96 14.57 14.46
N GLN A 150 -9.08 15.28 15.18
CA GLN A 150 -9.45 16.37 16.09
C GLN A 150 -9.62 17.73 15.39
N LEU A 151 -9.22 17.83 14.12
CA LEU A 151 -9.38 19.10 13.37
C LEU A 151 -10.84 19.31 12.97
N ASP A 152 -11.35 20.50 13.22
CA ASP A 152 -12.65 20.94 12.69
C ASP A 152 -12.51 21.31 11.21
N LEU A 153 -12.30 20.28 10.36
CA LEU A 153 -12.19 20.45 8.93
C LEU A 153 -13.58 20.78 8.34
N ARG A 154 -13.64 21.85 7.57
CA ARG A 154 -14.86 22.24 6.83
C ARG A 154 -14.73 21.76 5.40
N PRO A 155 -15.33 20.60 5.04
CA PRO A 155 -15.19 20.05 3.72
C PRO A 155 -15.91 20.90 2.68
N VAL A 156 -15.29 21.03 1.52
CA VAL A 156 -15.80 21.75 0.33
C VAL A 156 -16.17 20.75 -0.76
N PHE A 157 -15.49 19.59 -0.79
CA PHE A 157 -15.69 18.56 -1.80
C PHE A 157 -16.31 17.31 -1.17
N HIS A 158 -17.53 16.96 -1.62
CA HIS A 158 -18.31 15.83 -1.14
C HIS A 158 -18.37 14.66 -2.13
N ASP A 159 -17.75 14.82 -3.30
CA ASP A 159 -17.62 13.78 -4.33
C ASP A 159 -16.15 13.71 -4.81
N ALA A 160 -15.60 12.50 -4.84
CA ALA A 160 -14.27 12.24 -5.35
C ALA A 160 -14.07 12.72 -6.80
N MET A 161 -15.14 12.68 -7.61
CA MET A 161 -15.10 13.14 -9.01
C MET A 161 -15.05 14.67 -9.15
N ALA A 162 -15.37 15.41 -8.10
CA ALA A 162 -15.37 16.87 -8.11
C ALA A 162 -14.00 17.49 -7.76
N LEU A 163 -13.00 16.67 -7.37
CA LEU A 163 -11.70 17.17 -6.96
C LEU A 163 -10.97 17.86 -8.13
N PRO A 164 -10.51 19.13 -7.95
CA PRO A 164 -9.72 19.84 -8.95
C PRO A 164 -8.34 19.18 -9.19
N LEU A 165 -7.82 19.29 -10.42
CA LEU A 165 -6.51 18.71 -10.79
C LEU A 165 -5.34 19.14 -9.89
N PRO A 166 -5.23 20.42 -9.45
CA PRO A 166 -4.16 20.81 -8.52
C PRO A 166 -4.24 20.08 -7.18
N ILE A 167 -5.45 19.81 -6.67
CA ILE A 167 -5.64 19.02 -5.45
C ILE A 167 -5.25 17.57 -5.71
N CYS A 168 -5.65 16.99 -6.83
CA CYS A 168 -5.23 15.64 -7.22
C CYS A 168 -3.70 15.52 -7.27
N LEU A 169 -3.01 16.51 -7.85
CA LEU A 169 -1.55 16.57 -7.86
C LEU A 169 -0.97 16.66 -6.44
N GLY A 170 -1.54 17.50 -5.59
CA GLY A 170 -1.14 17.63 -4.18
C GLY A 170 -1.27 16.31 -3.41
N ILE A 171 -2.38 15.58 -3.61
CA ILE A 171 -2.58 14.23 -3.04
C ILE A 171 -1.50 13.27 -3.58
N GLY A 172 -1.19 13.33 -4.87
CA GLY A 172 -0.15 12.51 -5.49
C GLY A 172 1.25 12.78 -4.95
N ILE A 173 1.58 14.04 -4.68
CA ILE A 173 2.85 14.42 -4.02
C ILE A 173 2.87 13.89 -2.59
N ALA A 174 1.78 14.07 -1.83
CA ALA A 174 1.66 13.54 -0.48
C ALA A 174 1.77 12.00 -0.45
N GLN A 175 1.23 11.31 -1.46
CA GLN A 175 1.36 9.85 -1.61
C GLN A 175 2.83 9.40 -1.67
N CYS A 176 3.76 10.22 -2.17
CA CYS A 176 5.17 9.85 -2.25
C CYS A 176 5.79 9.57 -0.88
N VAL A 177 5.25 10.15 0.21
CA VAL A 177 5.69 9.83 1.57
C VAL A 177 5.41 8.37 1.93
N ALA A 178 4.40 7.76 1.33
CA ALA A 178 4.07 6.35 1.54
C ALA A 178 5.08 5.36 0.92
N MET A 179 6.08 5.83 0.20
CA MET A 179 7.22 5.01 -0.20
C MET A 179 8.13 4.66 0.97
N ILE A 180 8.05 5.40 2.08
CA ILE A 180 8.74 5.07 3.32
C ILE A 180 8.01 3.90 3.96
N PRO A 181 8.70 2.76 4.23
CA PRO A 181 8.07 1.58 4.82
C PRO A 181 7.36 1.90 6.14
N GLY A 182 6.15 1.38 6.31
CA GLY A 182 5.31 1.64 7.48
C GLY A 182 4.42 2.88 7.35
N VAL A 183 4.68 3.79 6.42
CA VAL A 183 3.73 4.85 6.07
C VAL A 183 2.59 4.23 5.25
N SER A 184 1.37 4.42 5.72
CA SER A 184 0.18 3.97 5.01
C SER A 184 -0.05 4.79 3.73
N ARG A 185 -0.13 4.12 2.58
CA ARG A 185 -0.50 4.78 1.31
C ARG A 185 -1.91 5.36 1.40
N SER A 186 -2.90 4.57 1.87
CA SER A 186 -4.25 5.04 2.10
C SER A 186 -4.29 6.17 3.13
N GLY A 187 -3.49 6.09 4.19
CA GLY A 187 -3.36 7.15 5.19
C GLY A 187 -2.86 8.47 4.58
N ALA A 188 -1.78 8.44 3.81
CA ALA A 188 -1.22 9.62 3.18
C ALA A 188 -2.20 10.29 2.21
N THR A 189 -2.90 9.49 1.39
CA THR A 189 -3.85 10.01 0.38
C THR A 189 -5.16 10.48 1.00
N ILE A 190 -5.72 9.77 1.99
CA ILE A 190 -6.95 10.19 2.68
C ILE A 190 -6.71 11.47 3.48
N VAL A 191 -5.64 11.50 4.30
CA VAL A 191 -5.31 12.65 5.12
C VAL A 191 -5.07 13.89 4.26
N SER A 192 -4.26 13.79 3.21
CA SER A 192 -4.00 14.92 2.32
C SER A 192 -5.27 15.39 1.60
N ALA A 193 -6.13 14.48 1.13
CA ALA A 193 -7.40 14.85 0.51
C ALA A 193 -8.31 15.60 1.49
N MET A 194 -8.40 15.15 2.75
CA MET A 194 -9.17 15.83 3.79
C MET A 194 -8.60 17.22 4.09
N LEU A 195 -7.28 17.36 4.22
CA LEU A 195 -6.62 18.66 4.44
C LEU A 195 -6.81 19.61 3.26
N PHE A 196 -6.99 19.09 2.04
CA PHE A 196 -7.34 19.88 0.85
C PHE A 196 -8.84 20.13 0.67
N GLY A 197 -9.65 19.77 1.66
CA GLY A 197 -11.08 20.10 1.73
C GLY A 197 -12.03 19.02 1.20
N ALA A 198 -11.59 17.78 1.01
CA ALA A 198 -12.48 16.66 0.79
C ALA A 198 -13.12 16.19 2.10
N ASP A 199 -14.38 15.75 2.09
CA ASP A 199 -14.92 15.02 3.23
C ASP A 199 -14.33 13.61 3.34
N LYS A 200 -14.53 12.95 4.48
CA LYS A 200 -13.98 11.62 4.77
C LYS A 200 -14.35 10.59 3.69
N ARG A 201 -15.57 10.66 3.17
CA ARG A 201 -16.08 9.75 2.15
C ARG A 201 -15.40 9.99 0.79
N ALA A 202 -15.38 11.24 0.32
CA ALA A 202 -14.74 11.60 -0.95
C ALA A 202 -13.24 11.34 -0.92
N ALA A 203 -12.57 11.61 0.22
CA ALA A 203 -11.15 11.34 0.43
C ALA A 203 -10.84 9.83 0.35
N ALA A 204 -11.61 9.00 1.06
CA ALA A 204 -11.44 7.54 1.02
C ALA A 204 -11.71 7.00 -0.37
N GLU A 205 -12.76 7.44 -1.03
CA GLU A 205 -13.12 6.99 -2.37
C GLU A 205 -12.05 7.37 -3.40
N PHE A 206 -11.54 8.60 -3.40
CA PHE A 206 -10.44 9.02 -4.27
C PHE A 206 -9.18 8.17 -4.02
N SER A 207 -8.85 7.90 -2.74
CA SER A 207 -7.74 7.04 -2.36
C SER A 207 -7.88 5.62 -2.93
N PHE A 208 -9.09 5.03 -2.92
CA PHE A 208 -9.35 3.71 -3.47
C PHE A 208 -9.18 3.68 -5.00
N PHE A 209 -9.68 4.68 -5.71
CA PHE A 209 -9.46 4.77 -7.15
C PHE A 209 -7.99 4.99 -7.51
N LEU A 210 -7.27 5.79 -6.72
CA LEU A 210 -5.83 6.01 -6.90
C LEU A 210 -5.00 4.75 -6.58
N ALA A 211 -5.51 3.87 -5.70
CA ALA A 211 -4.89 2.58 -5.40
C ALA A 211 -4.73 1.71 -6.65
N ILE A 212 -5.73 1.72 -7.55
CA ILE A 212 -5.74 0.87 -8.74
C ILE A 212 -4.49 1.08 -9.59
N PRO A 213 -4.22 2.28 -10.15
CA PRO A 213 -3.03 2.49 -10.96
C PRO A 213 -1.73 2.39 -10.14
N THR A 214 -1.75 2.77 -8.85
CA THR A 214 -0.55 2.78 -8.02
C THR A 214 -0.06 1.36 -7.70
N MET A 215 -0.95 0.50 -7.21
CA MET A 215 -0.60 -0.88 -6.87
C MET A 215 -0.36 -1.73 -8.12
N PHE A 216 -1.20 -1.55 -9.15
CA PHE A 216 -1.00 -2.25 -10.41
C PHE A 216 0.32 -1.85 -11.08
N GLY A 217 0.64 -0.55 -11.08
CA GLY A 217 1.91 -0.05 -11.60
C GLY A 217 3.12 -0.59 -10.82
N ALA A 218 3.05 -0.64 -9.48
CA ALA A 218 4.08 -1.23 -8.64
C ALA A 218 4.26 -2.72 -8.94
N PHE A 219 3.16 -3.47 -9.05
CA PHE A 219 3.19 -4.89 -9.39
C PHE A 219 3.83 -5.15 -10.77
N VAL A 220 3.43 -4.41 -11.80
CA VAL A 220 3.99 -4.55 -13.15
C VAL A 220 5.48 -4.20 -13.15
N TYR A 221 5.88 -3.17 -12.43
CA TYR A 221 7.29 -2.77 -12.30
C TYR A 221 8.13 -3.84 -11.60
N ASP A 222 7.66 -4.39 -10.47
CA ASP A 222 8.35 -5.46 -9.76
C ASP A 222 8.43 -6.75 -10.60
N LEU A 223 7.36 -7.12 -11.31
CA LEU A 223 7.33 -8.26 -12.23
C LEU A 223 8.34 -8.06 -13.38
N TYR A 224 8.38 -6.87 -13.98
CA TYR A 224 9.34 -6.54 -15.04
C TYR A 224 10.79 -6.66 -14.55
N LYS A 225 11.07 -6.19 -13.33
CA LYS A 225 12.40 -6.23 -12.73
C LYS A 225 12.83 -7.65 -12.37
N SER A 226 11.92 -8.48 -11.87
CA SER A 226 12.18 -9.86 -11.45
C SER A 226 12.18 -10.87 -12.61
N ARG A 227 11.84 -10.46 -13.83
CA ARG A 227 11.78 -11.37 -14.98
C ARG A 227 13.12 -12.07 -15.31
N GLY A 228 14.27 -11.46 -14.92
CA GLY A 228 15.59 -12.04 -15.11
C GLY A 228 15.93 -13.13 -14.09
N ASP A 229 15.27 -13.12 -12.92
CA ASP A 229 15.49 -14.07 -11.82
C ASP A 229 14.48 -15.23 -11.88
N MET A 230 13.42 -15.11 -12.69
CA MET A 230 12.45 -16.17 -12.96
C MET A 230 12.93 -17.03 -14.13
N SER A 231 14.07 -17.73 -13.98
CA SER A 231 14.37 -18.85 -14.87
C SER A 231 13.50 -20.02 -14.43
N PHE A 232 12.62 -20.45 -15.33
CA PHE A 232 11.83 -21.69 -15.19
C PHE A 232 12.69 -22.94 -15.47
N ASP A 233 13.96 -22.92 -15.07
CA ASP A 233 14.80 -24.10 -15.13
C ASP A 233 14.61 -24.90 -13.86
N ASN A 234 13.90 -25.99 -14.03
CA ASN A 234 13.69 -27.09 -13.11
C ASN A 234 14.93 -27.92 -12.89
#